data_f614b2158006afffe5893e4d7aa332cb
#
_entry.id   f614b2158006afffe5893e4d7aa332cb
#
_cell.length_a   1.000
_cell.length_b   1.000
_cell.length_c   1.000
_cell.angle_alpha   90.00
_cell.angle_beta   90.00
_cell.angle_gamma   90.00
#
_symmetry.space_group_name_H-M   'P 1'
#
loop_
_entity.id
_entity.type
_entity.pdbx_description
1 polymer ?
#
loop_
_entity_poly.entity_id
_entity_poly.type
_entity_poly.pdbx_seq_one_letter_code
_entity_poly.pdbx_strand_id
1 'polypeptide(L)'
;MSSLGQGQSHQVSDYKWPAPDCLAEKTVFTSRFLPAGDCKVCPLASYMFDKSDEEHWYALKVFYNRVFDVERLLAQDGVKTYIPLRSTETTVGGRTIRRREPAVSSLMFVRQAERAVLELMQRAKATSPLMVYFDRETKKPAVIPDPEMEAFMLVTSTDDPGLEYLPEAPAELRRGDRVRVTEGVFKGAEGYIRRVKGYRRLIVSIEGVVAVATTYIPGCFLEKITTD
;
A
#
# COMPACT_ATOMS: atom_id res chain seq x y z
N MET A 1 12.53 10.76 57.75
CA MET A 1 11.12 10.39 57.53
C MET A 1 10.89 10.43 56.02
N SER A 2 10.92 9.34 55.52
CA SER A 2 10.53 8.54 54.40
C SER A 2 9.23 9.00 53.73
N SER A 3 9.23 9.12 52.41
CA SER A 3 8.08 8.71 51.61
C SER A 3 8.53 8.46 50.18
N LEU A 4 8.58 7.19 49.81
CA LEU A 4 8.75 6.64 48.49
C LEU A 4 7.44 6.82 47.70
N GLY A 5 7.51 7.50 46.57
CA GLY A 5 6.44 7.55 45.58
C GLY A 5 6.59 6.41 44.57
N GLN A 6 5.65 5.48 44.62
CA GLN A 6 5.55 4.29 43.76
C GLN A 6 5.27 4.68 42.31
N GLY A 7 6.11 4.21 41.39
CA GLY A 7 5.88 4.25 39.97
C GLY A 7 4.75 3.26 39.57
N GLN A 8 3.70 3.79 38.97
CA GLN A 8 2.67 2.99 38.33
C GLN A 8 3.17 2.55 36.96
N SER A 9 3.47 1.25 36.86
CA SER A 9 3.68 0.53 35.61
C SER A 9 2.32 0.46 34.88
N HIS A 10 2.22 1.12 33.72
CA HIS A 10 1.11 0.90 32.83
C HIS A 10 1.20 -0.52 32.25
N GLN A 11 0.29 -1.35 32.70
CA GLN A 11 0.02 -2.66 32.09
C GLN A 11 -0.45 -2.44 30.65
N VAL A 12 0.32 -3.01 29.73
CA VAL A 12 -0.09 -3.23 28.33
C VAL A 12 -1.21 -4.26 28.39
N SER A 13 -2.45 -3.83 28.15
CA SER A 13 -3.58 -4.75 28.07
C SER A 13 -3.42 -5.64 26.86
N ASP A 14 -3.26 -6.94 27.13
CA ASP A 14 -3.35 -8.04 26.16
C ASP A 14 -4.76 -8.10 25.58
N TYR A 15 -5.00 -7.37 24.49
CA TYR A 15 -6.22 -7.53 23.71
C TYR A 15 -6.05 -8.72 22.77
N LYS A 16 -6.56 -9.88 23.22
CA LYS A 16 -6.65 -11.10 22.45
C LYS A 16 -7.92 -10.99 21.57
N TRP A 17 -7.73 -11.00 20.25
CA TRP A 17 -8.82 -11.14 19.29
C TRP A 17 -9.55 -12.46 19.54
N PRO A 18 -10.90 -12.49 19.53
CA PRO A 18 -11.62 -13.75 19.49
C PRO A 18 -11.31 -14.43 18.15
N ALA A 19 -10.78 -15.65 18.23
CA ALA A 19 -10.64 -16.52 17.09
C ALA A 19 -12.03 -16.77 16.48
N PRO A 20 -12.19 -16.78 15.16
CA PRO A 20 -13.44 -17.23 14.56
C PRO A 20 -13.59 -18.70 14.88
N ASP A 21 -14.64 -19.04 15.64
CA ASP A 21 -15.09 -20.41 15.80
C ASP A 21 -15.54 -20.93 14.44
N CYS A 22 -14.63 -21.54 13.72
CA CYS A 22 -14.94 -22.41 12.62
C CYS A 22 -15.51 -23.70 13.19
N LEU A 23 -16.83 -23.76 13.32
CA LEU A 23 -17.55 -25.00 13.47
C LEU A 23 -17.25 -25.89 12.26
N ALA A 24 -16.36 -26.85 12.51
CA ALA A 24 -16.07 -27.92 11.57
C ALA A 24 -17.26 -28.88 11.52
N GLU A 25 -18.19 -28.66 10.62
CA GLU A 25 -19.07 -29.73 10.17
C GLU A 25 -18.38 -30.49 9.04
N LYS A 26 -17.76 -31.62 9.45
CA LYS A 26 -17.32 -32.67 8.53
C LYS A 26 -18.54 -33.34 7.94
N THR A 27 -19.00 -32.85 6.82
CA THR A 27 -19.95 -33.66 5.98
C THR A 27 -19.08 -34.49 5.05
N VAL A 28 -18.96 -35.75 5.41
CA VAL A 28 -18.35 -36.82 4.59
C VAL A 28 -19.24 -37.03 3.38
N PHE A 29 -18.79 -36.52 2.22
CA PHE A 29 -19.47 -36.83 0.94
C PHE A 29 -18.78 -38.05 0.34
N THR A 30 -19.45 -39.21 0.51
CA THR A 30 -19.05 -40.46 -0.11
C THR A 30 -19.22 -40.37 -1.62
N SER A 31 -18.13 -40.55 -2.33
CA SER A 31 -18.11 -40.68 -3.79
C SER A 31 -18.88 -41.92 -4.23
N ARG A 32 -20.01 -41.74 -4.91
CA ARG A 32 -20.60 -42.73 -5.75
C ARG A 32 -20.28 -42.44 -7.20
N PHE A 33 -19.54 -43.36 -7.81
CA PHE A 33 -19.28 -43.45 -9.23
C PHE A 33 -20.58 -43.40 -10.02
N LEU A 34 -20.68 -42.49 -11.00
CA LEU A 34 -21.62 -42.57 -12.12
C LEU A 34 -20.82 -42.61 -13.43
N PRO A 35 -21.23 -43.41 -14.40
CA PRO A 35 -20.48 -43.72 -15.60
C PRO A 35 -20.48 -42.56 -16.59
N ALA A 36 -19.39 -42.48 -17.37
CA ALA A 36 -19.18 -41.54 -18.45
C ALA A 36 -20.30 -41.65 -19.51
N GLY A 37 -21.02 -40.57 -19.73
CA GLY A 37 -21.96 -40.39 -20.81
C GLY A 37 -22.27 -38.92 -21.00
N ASP A 38 -21.81 -38.38 -22.10
CA ASP A 38 -22.23 -37.17 -22.81
C ASP A 38 -22.79 -35.99 -21.98
N CYS A 39 -21.93 -35.27 -21.32
CA CYS A 39 -22.28 -33.92 -20.88
C CYS A 39 -21.87 -32.93 -21.98
N LYS A 40 -22.83 -32.60 -22.85
CA LYS A 40 -22.75 -31.46 -23.76
C LYS A 40 -22.36 -30.25 -22.92
N VAL A 41 -21.23 -29.68 -23.26
CA VAL A 41 -20.64 -28.44 -22.74
C VAL A 41 -21.75 -27.47 -22.32
N CYS A 42 -21.88 -27.28 -21.03
CA CYS A 42 -22.77 -26.26 -20.49
C CYS A 42 -22.08 -24.89 -20.73
N PRO A 43 -22.64 -24.01 -21.60
CA PRO A 43 -22.00 -22.74 -21.93
C PRO A 43 -22.04 -21.72 -20.78
N LEU A 44 -22.49 -22.13 -19.59
CA LEU A 44 -22.61 -21.27 -18.41
C LEU A 44 -21.35 -21.24 -17.52
N ALA A 45 -20.37 -22.11 -17.76
CA ALA A 45 -19.11 -22.10 -16.98
C ALA A 45 -18.16 -20.95 -17.35
N SER A 46 -18.39 -20.25 -18.47
CA SER A 46 -17.57 -19.12 -18.91
C SER A 46 -18.02 -17.76 -18.35
N TYR A 47 -19.15 -17.71 -17.65
CA TYR A 47 -19.73 -16.44 -17.17
C TYR A 47 -19.50 -16.15 -15.69
N MET A 48 -18.82 -17.00 -14.95
CA MET A 48 -18.57 -16.81 -13.52
C MET A 48 -17.11 -16.65 -13.14
N PHE A 49 -16.26 -16.19 -14.07
CA PHE A 49 -15.05 -15.50 -13.67
C PHE A 49 -15.43 -14.03 -13.47
N ASP A 50 -15.98 -13.78 -12.30
CA ASP A 50 -16.31 -12.42 -11.86
C ASP A 50 -14.98 -11.64 -11.80
N LYS A 51 -14.91 -10.51 -12.53
CA LYS A 51 -13.77 -9.58 -12.48
C LYS A 51 -13.48 -9.06 -11.06
N SER A 52 -14.29 -9.46 -10.08
CA SER A 52 -14.16 -9.10 -8.68
C SER A 52 -13.06 -9.85 -7.92
N ASP A 53 -12.49 -10.92 -8.50
CA ASP A 53 -11.45 -11.74 -7.85
C ASP A 53 -10.02 -11.34 -8.29
N GLU A 54 -9.87 -10.39 -9.23
CA GLU A 54 -8.56 -9.89 -9.64
C GLU A 54 -7.98 -8.98 -8.56
N GLU A 55 -6.75 -9.28 -8.13
CA GLU A 55 -6.06 -8.50 -7.12
C GLU A 55 -5.44 -7.24 -7.71
N HIS A 56 -5.79 -6.10 -7.16
CA HIS A 56 -5.25 -4.80 -7.51
C HIS A 56 -4.66 -4.10 -6.29
N TRP A 57 -3.84 -3.08 -6.52
CA TRP A 57 -3.35 -2.21 -5.47
C TRP A 57 -4.37 -1.15 -5.10
N TYR A 58 -4.56 -0.96 -3.81
CA TYR A 58 -5.41 0.08 -3.22
C TYR A 58 -4.66 0.85 -2.15
N ALA A 59 -4.95 2.14 -2.04
CA ALA A 59 -4.44 2.97 -0.97
C ALA A 59 -5.41 2.96 0.22
N LEU A 60 -4.85 2.84 1.41
CA LEU A 60 -5.57 2.90 2.68
C LEU A 60 -5.07 4.08 3.51
N LYS A 61 -6.01 4.82 4.10
CA LYS A 61 -5.74 5.78 5.16
C LYS A 61 -6.04 5.13 6.50
N VAL A 62 -5.00 4.90 7.30
CA VAL A 62 -5.09 4.31 8.64
C VAL A 62 -5.03 5.42 9.67
N PHE A 63 -6.03 5.51 10.55
CA PHE A 63 -6.08 6.56 11.57
C PHE A 63 -5.24 6.19 12.82
N TYR A 64 -4.99 7.20 13.65
CA TYR A 64 -4.30 7.07 14.93
C TYR A 64 -2.88 6.51 14.87
N ASN A 65 -2.17 6.73 13.77
CA ASN A 65 -0.78 6.28 13.57
C ASN A 65 -0.55 4.76 13.76
N ARG A 66 -1.58 3.94 13.49
CA ARG A 66 -1.56 2.48 13.66
C ARG A 66 -1.19 1.70 12.40
N VAL A 67 -0.44 2.32 11.51
CA VAL A 67 -0.10 1.73 10.20
C VAL A 67 0.61 0.38 10.37
N PHE A 68 1.59 0.31 11.26
CA PHE A 68 2.32 -0.93 11.53
C PHE A 68 1.50 -2.01 12.24
N ASP A 69 0.52 -1.62 13.06
CA ASP A 69 -0.37 -2.58 13.70
C ASP A 69 -1.31 -3.22 12.66
N VAL A 70 -1.85 -2.41 11.75
CA VAL A 70 -2.69 -2.89 10.65
C VAL A 70 -1.86 -3.75 9.69
N GLU A 71 -0.64 -3.35 9.35
CA GLU A 71 0.27 -4.15 8.53
C GLU A 71 0.48 -5.53 9.12
N ARG A 72 0.76 -5.62 10.43
CA ARG A 72 1.00 -6.88 11.12
C ARG A 72 -0.22 -7.80 11.09
N LEU A 73 -1.42 -7.22 11.23
CA LEU A 73 -2.67 -7.98 11.14
C LEU A 73 -2.89 -8.52 9.72
N LEU A 74 -2.71 -7.67 8.70
CA LEU A 74 -2.87 -8.07 7.30
C LEU A 74 -1.82 -9.10 6.85
N ALA A 75 -0.60 -9.01 7.37
CA ALA A 75 0.45 -9.98 7.10
C ALA A 75 0.10 -11.38 7.66
N GLN A 76 -0.62 -11.47 8.78
CA GLN A 76 -1.13 -12.74 9.31
C GLN A 76 -2.15 -13.39 8.38
N ASP A 77 -2.95 -12.58 7.68
CA ASP A 77 -3.92 -13.04 6.69
C ASP A 77 -3.27 -13.27 5.30
N GLY A 78 -1.94 -13.13 5.18
CA GLY A 78 -1.20 -13.33 3.93
C GLY A 78 -1.39 -12.20 2.90
N VAL A 79 -1.95 -11.06 3.30
CA VAL A 79 -2.20 -9.92 2.42
C VAL A 79 -0.90 -9.19 2.11
N LYS A 80 -0.64 -8.93 0.83
CA LYS A 80 0.52 -8.14 0.41
C LYS A 80 0.30 -6.67 0.70
N THR A 81 1.18 -6.09 1.52
CA THR A 81 1.11 -4.69 1.94
C THR A 81 2.37 -3.93 1.57
N TYR A 82 2.27 -2.61 1.47
CA TYR A 82 3.42 -1.73 1.31
C TYR A 82 3.21 -0.42 2.08
N ILE A 83 4.24 -0.02 2.85
CA ILE A 83 4.29 1.25 3.57
C ILE A 83 5.54 2.00 3.10
N PRO A 84 5.41 3.21 2.52
CA PRO A 84 6.58 4.03 2.22
C PRO A 84 7.23 4.48 3.53
N LEU A 85 8.48 4.09 3.74
CA LEU A 85 9.24 4.39 4.96
C LEU A 85 10.32 5.42 4.67
N ARG A 86 10.65 6.22 5.67
CA ARG A 86 11.85 7.07 5.69
C ARG A 86 12.67 6.77 6.93
N SER A 87 13.98 6.88 6.79
CA SER A 87 14.90 6.82 7.93
C SER A 87 15.01 8.18 8.59
N THR A 88 14.78 8.23 9.90
CA THR A 88 14.95 9.43 10.73
C THR A 88 16.02 9.16 11.77
N GLU A 89 16.96 10.07 11.90
CA GLU A 89 17.99 10.01 12.93
C GLU A 89 17.60 10.90 14.11
N THR A 90 17.54 10.31 15.28
CA THR A 90 17.21 11.03 16.53
C THR A 90 18.35 10.81 17.53
N THR A 91 18.87 11.91 18.07
CA THR A 91 19.91 11.84 19.12
C THR A 91 19.25 11.83 20.49
N VAL A 92 19.39 10.72 21.21
CA VAL A 92 18.90 10.55 22.59
C VAL A 92 20.09 10.24 23.49
N GLY A 93 20.34 11.08 24.49
CA GLY A 93 21.43 10.89 25.43
C GLY A 93 22.84 10.82 24.80
N GLY A 94 23.07 11.59 23.74
CA GLY A 94 24.37 11.61 23.02
C GLY A 94 24.58 10.41 22.08
N ARG A 95 23.59 9.53 21.90
CA ARG A 95 23.62 8.41 20.95
C ARG A 95 22.65 8.68 19.80
N THR A 96 23.11 8.57 18.57
CA THR A 96 22.26 8.66 17.39
C THR A 96 21.57 7.34 17.16
N ILE A 97 20.24 7.36 17.19
CA ILE A 97 19.38 6.19 16.93
C ILE A 97 18.69 6.42 15.59
N ARG A 98 18.86 5.50 14.66
CA ARG A 98 18.17 5.50 13.38
C ARG A 98 16.83 4.76 13.53
N ARG A 99 15.73 5.44 13.20
CA ARG A 99 14.38 4.88 13.20
C ARG A 99 13.79 4.89 11.80
N ARG A 100 13.02 3.85 11.48
CA ARG A 100 12.16 3.83 10.29
C ARG A 100 10.77 4.27 10.66
N GLU A 101 10.28 5.30 9.98
CA GLU A 101 8.95 5.86 10.19
C GLU A 101 8.18 5.92 8.87
N PRO A 102 6.84 5.85 8.87
CA PRO A 102 6.08 6.08 7.66
C PRO A 102 6.41 7.46 7.08
N ALA A 103 6.81 7.50 5.81
CA ALA A 103 7.16 8.74 5.13
C ALA A 103 5.94 9.66 4.97
N VAL A 104 4.77 9.06 4.80
CA VAL A 104 3.48 9.74 4.81
C VAL A 104 2.65 9.16 5.95
N SER A 105 2.28 10.00 6.90
CA SER A 105 1.46 9.58 8.04
C SER A 105 0.15 8.97 7.56
N SER A 106 -0.25 7.88 8.18
CA SER A 106 -1.53 7.23 7.93
C SER A 106 -1.70 6.57 6.55
N LEU A 107 -0.68 6.50 5.68
CA LEU A 107 -0.76 5.91 4.36
C LEU A 107 -0.15 4.51 4.33
N MET A 108 -0.89 3.56 3.79
CA MET A 108 -0.40 2.24 3.41
C MET A 108 -1.10 1.75 2.14
N PHE A 109 -0.49 0.79 1.47
CA PHE A 109 -1.04 0.15 0.28
C PHE A 109 -1.27 -1.32 0.54
N VAL A 110 -2.31 -1.87 -0.09
CA VAL A 110 -2.64 -3.29 -0.03
C VAL A 110 -2.91 -3.82 -1.43
N ARG A 111 -2.52 -5.06 -1.70
CA ARG A 111 -2.89 -5.77 -2.91
C ARG A 111 -3.92 -6.83 -2.57
N GLN A 112 -5.13 -6.65 -3.08
CA GLN A 112 -6.27 -7.52 -2.81
C GLN A 112 -7.37 -7.37 -3.87
N ALA A 113 -8.35 -8.28 -3.85
CA ALA A 113 -9.58 -8.11 -4.60
C ALA A 113 -10.44 -6.98 -4.01
N GLU A 114 -11.18 -6.25 -4.84
CA GLU A 114 -12.02 -5.12 -4.43
C GLU A 114 -12.98 -5.48 -3.27
N ARG A 115 -13.62 -6.65 -3.38
CA ARG A 115 -14.53 -7.15 -2.35
C ARG A 115 -13.84 -7.30 -0.99
N ALA A 116 -12.65 -7.90 -0.97
CA ALA A 116 -11.90 -8.12 0.27
C ALA A 116 -11.46 -6.80 0.92
N VAL A 117 -11.11 -5.78 0.12
CA VAL A 117 -10.79 -4.44 0.61
C VAL A 117 -11.99 -3.77 1.27
N LEU A 118 -13.18 -3.89 0.67
CA LEU A 118 -14.41 -3.36 1.26
C LEU A 118 -14.81 -4.09 2.55
N GLU A 119 -14.66 -5.40 2.61
CA GLU A 119 -14.88 -6.20 3.82
C GLU A 119 -13.88 -5.83 4.92
N LEU A 120 -12.61 -5.61 4.57
CA LEU A 120 -11.58 -5.12 5.48
C LEU A 120 -11.99 -3.78 6.11
N MET A 121 -12.45 -2.84 5.30
CA MET A 121 -12.91 -1.54 5.77
C MET A 121 -14.11 -1.66 6.75
N GLN A 122 -15.03 -2.57 6.49
CA GLN A 122 -16.18 -2.80 7.38
C GLN A 122 -15.76 -3.42 8.72
N ARG A 123 -14.89 -4.43 8.70
CA ARG A 123 -14.36 -5.08 9.91
C ARG A 123 -13.53 -4.13 10.76
N ALA A 124 -12.75 -3.27 10.12
CA ALA A 124 -11.84 -2.36 10.81
C ALA A 124 -12.54 -1.18 11.53
N LYS A 125 -13.78 -0.87 11.19
CA LYS A 125 -14.54 0.27 11.79
C LYS A 125 -14.56 0.26 13.33
N ALA A 126 -14.58 -0.92 13.94
CA ALA A 126 -14.70 -1.06 15.38
C ALA A 126 -13.38 -0.95 16.15
N THR A 127 -12.26 -1.34 15.56
CA THR A 127 -10.99 -1.57 16.27
C THR A 127 -9.83 -0.69 15.80
N SER A 128 -9.72 -0.49 14.52
CA SER A 128 -8.65 0.30 13.90
C SER A 128 -9.23 1.01 12.69
N PRO A 129 -9.84 2.19 12.84
CA PRO A 129 -10.53 2.85 11.77
C PRO A 129 -9.54 3.09 10.62
N LEU A 130 -9.90 2.56 9.46
CA LEU A 130 -9.22 2.77 8.20
C LEU A 130 -10.23 3.14 7.13
N MET A 131 -9.77 3.86 6.12
CA MET A 131 -10.56 4.22 4.94
C MET A 131 -9.78 3.84 3.69
N VAL A 132 -10.49 3.35 2.69
CA VAL A 132 -9.98 3.18 1.33
C VAL A 132 -10.08 4.51 0.60
N TYR A 133 -9.13 4.82 -0.26
CA TYR A 133 -9.28 5.94 -1.19
C TYR A 133 -10.25 5.54 -2.29
N PHE A 134 -11.21 6.43 -2.55
CA PHE A 134 -12.24 6.23 -3.57
C PHE A 134 -11.97 7.14 -4.77
N ASP A 135 -12.19 6.59 -5.94
CA ASP A 135 -12.24 7.37 -7.16
C ASP A 135 -13.41 8.37 -7.10
N ARG A 136 -13.15 9.61 -7.54
CA ARG A 136 -14.13 10.71 -7.40
C ARG A 136 -15.31 10.58 -8.37
N GLU A 137 -15.08 9.98 -9.52
CA GLU A 137 -16.09 9.83 -10.58
C GLU A 137 -16.91 8.56 -10.37
N THR A 138 -16.25 7.42 -10.23
CA THR A 138 -16.91 6.12 -10.16
C THR A 138 -17.46 5.79 -8.78
N LYS A 139 -17.00 6.49 -7.72
CA LYS A 139 -17.33 6.21 -6.31
C LYS A 139 -16.96 4.79 -5.86
N LYS A 140 -16.06 4.14 -6.59
CA LYS A 140 -15.50 2.83 -6.26
C LYS A 140 -14.12 3.01 -5.61
N PRO A 141 -13.58 1.97 -4.91
CA PRO A 141 -12.20 1.97 -4.49
C PRO A 141 -11.27 2.31 -5.66
N ALA A 142 -10.38 3.27 -5.46
CA ALA A 142 -9.45 3.71 -6.49
C ALA A 142 -8.39 2.63 -6.72
N VAL A 143 -8.45 1.98 -7.89
CA VAL A 143 -7.46 0.99 -8.32
C VAL A 143 -6.20 1.71 -8.75
N ILE A 144 -5.07 1.26 -8.22
CA ILE A 144 -3.74 1.77 -8.61
C ILE A 144 -3.14 0.80 -9.63
N PRO A 145 -2.80 1.26 -10.84
CA PRO A 145 -2.15 0.42 -11.85
C PRO A 145 -0.82 -0.13 -11.35
N ASP A 146 -0.55 -1.41 -11.63
CA ASP A 146 0.70 -2.07 -11.21
C ASP A 146 1.96 -1.28 -11.63
N PRO A 147 2.09 -0.72 -12.86
CA PRO A 147 3.27 0.05 -13.24
C PRO A 147 3.47 1.34 -12.40
N GLU A 148 2.39 2.00 -11.99
CA GLU A 148 2.48 3.19 -11.13
C GLU A 148 2.95 2.81 -9.71
N MET A 149 2.40 1.71 -9.18
CA MET A 149 2.80 1.21 -7.86
C MET A 149 4.24 0.71 -7.85
N GLU A 150 4.67 0.01 -8.90
CA GLU A 150 6.06 -0.46 -9.04
C GLU A 150 7.04 0.71 -9.11
N ALA A 151 6.76 1.73 -9.92
CA ALA A 151 7.60 2.93 -9.99
C ALA A 151 7.65 3.66 -8.64
N PHE A 152 6.52 3.75 -7.93
CA PHE A 152 6.44 4.35 -6.62
C PHE A 152 7.26 3.55 -5.59
N MET A 153 7.10 2.23 -5.54
CA MET A 153 7.87 1.35 -4.65
C MET A 153 9.36 1.43 -4.94
N LEU A 154 9.76 1.42 -6.21
CA LEU A 154 11.16 1.52 -6.63
C LEU A 154 11.80 2.78 -6.08
N VAL A 155 11.17 3.94 -6.24
CA VAL A 155 11.71 5.22 -5.77
C VAL A 155 11.73 5.28 -4.23
N THR A 156 10.65 4.88 -3.58
CA THR A 156 10.51 5.02 -2.12
C THR A 156 11.28 3.98 -1.31
N SER A 157 11.75 2.90 -1.95
CA SER A 157 12.61 1.90 -1.31
C SER A 157 14.08 2.29 -1.25
N THR A 158 14.49 3.35 -1.95
CA THR A 158 15.92 3.76 -2.01
C THR A 158 16.45 4.37 -0.71
N ASP A 159 15.56 4.74 0.22
CA ASP A 159 15.89 5.41 1.50
C ASP A 159 16.73 6.70 1.30
N ASP A 160 16.57 7.35 0.13
CA ASP A 160 17.23 8.63 -0.17
C ASP A 160 16.63 9.74 0.71
N PRO A 161 17.43 10.42 1.55
CA PRO A 161 16.92 11.46 2.44
C PRO A 161 16.41 12.70 1.69
N GLY A 162 16.72 12.84 0.42
CA GLY A 162 16.26 13.94 -0.43
C GLY A 162 14.90 13.70 -1.10
N LEU A 163 14.24 12.57 -0.85
CA LEU A 163 12.89 12.34 -1.30
C LEU A 163 11.92 13.30 -0.62
N GLU A 164 11.10 13.96 -1.43
CA GLU A 164 10.07 14.88 -0.94
C GLU A 164 8.69 14.28 -1.23
N TYR A 165 7.95 13.95 -0.17
CA TYR A 165 6.61 13.38 -0.28
C TYR A 165 5.56 14.49 -0.27
N LEU A 166 4.67 14.45 -1.25
CA LEU A 166 3.58 15.41 -1.43
C LEU A 166 2.26 14.64 -1.23
N PRO A 167 1.56 14.83 -0.10
CA PRO A 167 0.25 14.24 0.09
C PRO A 167 -0.76 14.84 -0.90
N GLU A 168 -1.78 14.07 -1.24
CA GLU A 168 -2.85 14.49 -2.15
C GLU A 168 -2.32 14.96 -3.51
N ALA A 169 -1.57 14.09 -4.21
CA ALA A 169 -0.96 14.38 -5.49
C ALA A 169 -1.97 15.01 -6.48
N PRO A 170 -1.89 16.33 -6.75
CA PRO A 170 -2.77 16.94 -7.70
C PRO A 170 -2.44 16.48 -9.13
N ALA A 171 -3.46 16.41 -10.00
CA ALA A 171 -3.30 15.97 -11.38
C ALA A 171 -2.27 16.80 -12.19
N GLU A 172 -2.01 18.06 -11.77
CA GLU A 172 -0.99 18.90 -12.38
C GLU A 172 0.42 18.33 -12.25
N LEU A 173 0.70 17.47 -11.28
CA LEU A 173 2.00 16.84 -11.13
C LEU A 173 2.30 15.82 -12.23
N ARG A 174 1.29 15.34 -12.93
CA ARG A 174 1.42 14.48 -14.11
C ARG A 174 1.64 15.25 -15.41
N ARG A 175 1.68 16.58 -15.38
CA ARG A 175 1.99 17.40 -16.55
C ARG A 175 3.49 17.47 -16.75
N GLY A 176 3.93 17.23 -17.97
CA GLY A 176 5.33 17.28 -18.37
C GLY A 176 5.74 16.06 -19.20
N ASP A 177 7.02 15.99 -19.54
CA ASP A 177 7.55 14.83 -20.27
C ASP A 177 7.54 13.60 -19.37
N ARG A 178 6.89 12.52 -19.83
CA ARG A 178 7.03 11.20 -19.20
C ARG A 178 8.38 10.63 -19.57
N VAL A 179 9.12 10.17 -18.57
CA VAL A 179 10.48 9.66 -18.77
C VAL A 179 10.70 8.39 -17.96
N ARG A 180 11.70 7.62 -18.40
CA ARG A 180 12.29 6.50 -17.67
C ARG A 180 13.71 6.86 -17.27
N VAL A 181 14.10 6.51 -16.06
CA VAL A 181 15.48 6.66 -15.60
C VAL A 181 16.30 5.45 -16.07
N THR A 182 17.37 5.70 -16.79
CA THR A 182 18.25 4.66 -17.37
C THR A 182 19.39 4.26 -16.47
N GLU A 183 19.83 5.17 -15.58
CA GLU A 183 21.00 4.95 -14.73
C GLU A 183 20.82 5.57 -13.33
N GLY A 184 21.69 5.17 -12.40
CA GLY A 184 21.70 5.66 -11.02
C GLY A 184 20.78 4.88 -10.08
N VAL A 185 20.56 5.44 -8.87
CA VAL A 185 19.79 4.78 -7.79
C VAL A 185 18.30 4.59 -8.13
N PHE A 186 17.77 5.39 -9.05
CA PHE A 186 16.38 5.34 -9.50
C PHE A 186 16.21 4.63 -10.85
N LYS A 187 17.21 3.87 -11.29
CA LYS A 187 17.17 3.16 -12.57
C LYS A 187 15.92 2.30 -12.71
N GLY A 188 15.21 2.48 -13.82
CA GLY A 188 13.95 1.79 -14.13
C GLY A 188 12.69 2.54 -13.66
N ALA A 189 12.82 3.56 -12.82
CA ALA A 189 11.67 4.36 -12.41
C ALA A 189 11.11 5.16 -13.58
N GLU A 190 9.78 5.15 -13.69
CA GLU A 190 9.04 5.96 -14.66
C GLU A 190 8.24 7.06 -13.95
N GLY A 191 8.15 8.22 -14.56
CA GLY A 191 7.41 9.33 -14.00
C GLY A 191 7.48 10.56 -14.88
N TYR A 192 7.17 11.70 -14.29
CA TYR A 192 7.15 12.99 -14.98
C TYR A 192 8.31 13.86 -14.53
N ILE A 193 9.03 14.48 -15.47
CA ILE A 193 10.09 15.42 -15.12
C ILE A 193 9.51 16.80 -14.88
N ARG A 194 9.83 17.36 -13.72
CA ARG A 194 9.51 18.74 -13.36
C ARG A 194 10.71 19.46 -12.77
N ARG A 195 10.70 20.80 -12.89
CA ARG A 195 11.64 21.64 -12.16
C ARG A 195 11.03 22.00 -10.82
N VAL A 196 11.66 21.54 -9.75
CA VAL A 196 11.31 21.86 -8.36
C VAL A 196 12.50 22.59 -7.75
N LYS A 197 12.29 23.81 -7.28
CA LYS A 197 13.37 24.65 -6.69
C LYS A 197 14.60 24.81 -7.61
N GLY A 198 14.35 24.92 -8.94
CA GLY A 198 15.39 25.09 -9.95
C GLY A 198 16.05 23.81 -10.47
N TYR A 199 15.85 22.68 -9.83
CA TYR A 199 16.44 21.39 -10.20
C TYR A 199 15.43 20.49 -10.93
N ARG A 200 15.93 19.68 -11.87
CA ARG A 200 15.12 18.63 -12.53
C ARG A 200 14.96 17.48 -11.57
N ARG A 201 13.71 17.15 -11.26
CA ARG A 201 13.35 16.02 -10.40
C ARG A 201 12.35 15.13 -11.10
N LEU A 202 12.42 13.84 -10.88
CA LEU A 202 11.38 12.91 -11.29
C LEU A 202 10.25 12.95 -10.27
N ILE A 203 9.04 13.09 -10.76
CA ILE A 203 7.82 12.99 -9.96
C ILE A 203 7.16 11.67 -10.30
N VAL A 204 7.03 10.82 -9.30
CA VAL A 204 6.22 9.60 -9.38
C VAL A 204 4.98 9.83 -8.53
N SER A 205 3.80 9.71 -9.14
CA SER A 205 2.54 10.05 -8.46
C SER A 205 1.53 8.93 -8.60
N ILE A 206 0.85 8.66 -7.50
CA ILE A 206 -0.39 7.89 -7.44
C ILE A 206 -1.51 8.91 -7.29
N GLU A 207 -2.36 9.00 -8.31
CA GLU A 207 -3.37 10.06 -8.43
C GLU A 207 -4.30 10.12 -7.22
N GLY A 208 -4.51 11.34 -6.70
CA GLY A 208 -5.39 11.58 -5.56
C GLY A 208 -4.89 11.04 -4.22
N VAL A 209 -3.72 10.39 -4.19
CA VAL A 209 -3.18 9.74 -2.98
C VAL A 209 -1.88 10.40 -2.54
N VAL A 210 -0.82 10.25 -3.33
CA VAL A 210 0.52 10.73 -2.97
C VAL A 210 1.38 10.92 -4.21
N ALA A 211 2.29 11.88 -4.15
CA ALA A 211 3.41 11.95 -5.08
C ALA A 211 4.74 11.97 -4.32
N VAL A 212 5.78 11.48 -4.96
CA VAL A 212 7.15 11.58 -4.48
C VAL A 212 8.01 12.27 -5.52
N ALA A 213 8.76 13.29 -5.08
CA ALA A 213 9.77 13.94 -5.88
C ALA A 213 11.14 13.40 -5.48
N THR A 214 11.90 12.93 -6.47
CA THR A 214 13.27 12.45 -6.24
C THR A 214 14.24 13.61 -6.00
N THR A 215 15.46 13.30 -5.65
CA THR A 215 16.59 14.22 -5.77
C THR A 215 16.85 14.59 -7.24
N TYR A 216 17.86 15.46 -7.47
CA TYR A 216 18.24 15.82 -8.83
C TYR A 216 18.68 14.60 -9.65
N ILE A 217 18.15 14.49 -10.89
CA ILE A 217 18.57 13.48 -11.85
C ILE A 217 19.21 14.16 -13.06
N PRO A 218 20.45 13.75 -13.44
CA PRO A 218 21.11 14.25 -14.65
C PRO A 218 20.27 13.96 -15.89
N GLY A 219 20.26 14.92 -16.83
CA GLY A 219 19.45 14.75 -18.07
C GLY A 219 19.90 13.60 -18.95
N CYS A 220 21.19 13.19 -18.87
CA CYS A 220 21.73 12.02 -19.59
C CYS A 220 21.19 10.68 -19.07
N PHE A 221 20.60 10.65 -17.87
CA PHE A 221 19.98 9.44 -17.30
C PHE A 221 18.48 9.36 -17.60
N LEU A 222 17.96 10.24 -18.45
CA LEU A 222 16.52 10.33 -18.73
C LEU A 222 16.25 10.00 -20.19
N GLU A 223 15.41 9.00 -20.40
CA GLU A 223 14.85 8.64 -21.69
C GLU A 223 13.37 9.04 -21.75
N LYS A 224 12.97 9.74 -22.82
CA LYS A 224 11.56 10.09 -23.02
C LYS A 224 10.75 8.88 -23.42
N ILE A 225 9.64 8.65 -22.74
CA ILE A 225 8.65 7.64 -23.12
C ILE A 225 7.64 8.32 -24.02
N THR A 226 7.66 7.97 -25.31
CA THR A 226 6.60 8.39 -26.25
C THR A 226 5.44 7.42 -26.05
N THR A 227 4.30 7.93 -25.62
CA THR A 227 3.06 7.15 -25.63
C THR A 227 2.45 7.32 -27.03
N ASP A 228 2.45 6.28 -27.83
CA ASP A 228 1.70 6.21 -29.07
C ASP A 228 0.20 6.20 -28.83
#